data_28b37e9046e085d09cf534f65b434f6a
#
_entry.id   28b37e9046e085d09cf534f65b434f6a
#
_cell.length_a   1.000
_cell.length_b   1.000
_cell.length_c   1.000
_cell.angle_alpha   90.00
_cell.angle_beta   90.00
_cell.angle_gamma   90.00
#
_symmetry.space_group_name_H-M   'P 1'
#
loop_
_entity.id
_entity.type
_entity.pdbx_description
1 polymer ?
#
loop_
_entity_poly.entity_id
_entity_poly.type
_entity_poly.pdbx_seq_one_letter_code
_entity_poly.pdbx_strand_id
1 'polypeptide(L)'
;MGLGTRVASNTTSYTQGALLEDESKSAFAIEGNGFFQVRGADGTTYYTRNGNFNWSIGPTGTTLTNTDGYPVLDSNGNTIVLPNNVNSEKAVVTTDGQVGYYNNAGAYVSMNRTIGLSQFNNPAGLEKAGSNLLRATNASGAALNEATNANLTRSKIHQSYLEGSNVQVADEMVNLIVAQRAYQLNSKAITTSDDMLEQANNLKR
;
A
#
# COMPACT_ATOMS: atom_id res chain seq x y z
N MET A 1 -35.28 -15.27 -19.54
CA MET A 1 -34.63 -14.19 -18.79
C MET A 1 -33.19 -14.60 -18.53
N GLY A 2 -32.21 -13.79 -18.94
CA GLY A 2 -30.80 -14.01 -18.59
C GLY A 2 -30.56 -13.62 -17.14
N LEU A 3 -29.70 -14.39 -16.41
CA LEU A 3 -29.36 -14.11 -15.02
C LEU A 3 -28.29 -12.99 -14.86
N GLY A 4 -27.76 -12.49 -15.98
CA GLY A 4 -26.73 -11.48 -16.00
C GLY A 4 -25.40 -11.98 -15.44
N THR A 5 -24.46 -11.04 -15.24
CA THR A 5 -23.17 -11.27 -14.61
C THR A 5 -23.05 -10.41 -13.36
N ARG A 6 -22.34 -10.91 -12.35
CA ARG A 6 -22.03 -10.15 -11.12
C ARG A 6 -20.55 -10.26 -10.80
N VAL A 7 -20.01 -9.23 -10.15
CA VAL A 7 -18.67 -9.30 -9.59
C VAL A 7 -18.69 -10.29 -8.42
N ALA A 8 -17.88 -11.35 -8.50
CA ALA A 8 -17.83 -12.39 -7.47
C ALA A 8 -16.93 -11.96 -6.29
N SER A 9 -15.76 -11.39 -6.59
CA SER A 9 -14.81 -10.90 -5.58
C SER A 9 -13.90 -9.84 -6.19
N ASN A 10 -13.35 -8.99 -5.32
CA ASN A 10 -12.30 -8.05 -5.66
C ASN A 10 -11.18 -8.22 -4.63
N THR A 11 -10.06 -8.81 -5.04
CA THR A 11 -8.90 -9.05 -4.19
C THR A 11 -7.77 -8.09 -4.55
N THR A 12 -7.02 -7.63 -3.54
CA THR A 12 -5.86 -6.77 -3.74
C THR A 12 -4.61 -7.63 -3.83
N SER A 13 -3.78 -7.36 -4.85
CA SER A 13 -2.45 -7.95 -4.97
C SER A 13 -1.43 -7.00 -4.33
N TYR A 14 -0.61 -7.53 -3.42
CA TYR A 14 0.46 -6.80 -2.72
C TYR A 14 1.85 -7.21 -3.23
N THR A 15 1.95 -7.61 -4.50
CA THR A 15 3.26 -7.79 -5.14
C THR A 15 3.99 -6.44 -5.17
N GLN A 16 5.28 -6.47 -4.90
CA GLN A 16 6.08 -5.24 -4.82
C GLN A 16 6.19 -4.55 -6.18
N GLY A 17 5.96 -3.24 -6.20
CA GLY A 17 6.20 -2.38 -7.34
C GLY A 17 7.66 -1.92 -7.45
N ALA A 18 7.98 -1.20 -8.52
CA ALA A 18 9.30 -0.59 -8.68
C ALA A 18 9.53 0.49 -7.62
N LEU A 19 10.75 0.58 -7.09
CA LEU A 19 11.16 1.66 -6.20
C LEU A 19 11.55 2.87 -7.06
N LEU A 20 10.87 3.98 -6.86
CA LEU A 20 11.09 5.24 -7.56
C LEU A 20 11.76 6.23 -6.62
N GLU A 21 12.84 6.85 -7.05
CA GLU A 21 13.52 7.89 -6.30
C GLU A 21 12.65 9.15 -6.18
N ASP A 22 12.59 9.72 -4.98
CA ASP A 22 11.84 10.92 -4.65
C ASP A 22 12.78 11.92 -3.96
N GLU A 23 12.61 13.21 -4.24
CA GLU A 23 13.45 14.26 -3.67
C GLU A 23 13.21 14.48 -2.17
N SER A 24 12.06 14.03 -1.67
CA SER A 24 11.67 14.20 -0.27
C SER A 24 12.41 13.22 0.63
N LYS A 25 13.08 13.73 1.65
CA LYS A 25 13.71 12.89 2.69
C LYS A 25 12.72 12.21 3.64
N SER A 26 11.46 12.60 3.60
CA SER A 26 10.38 11.98 4.35
C SER A 26 9.59 10.93 3.54
N ALA A 27 10.00 10.69 2.29
CA ALA A 27 9.50 9.58 1.48
C ALA A 27 10.26 8.29 1.84
N PHE A 28 9.53 7.22 2.04
CA PHE A 28 10.08 5.90 2.40
C PHE A 28 9.42 4.81 1.58
N ALA A 29 10.21 3.89 1.09
CA ALA A 29 9.71 2.69 0.44
C ALA A 29 10.14 1.44 1.21
N ILE A 30 9.29 0.43 1.21
CA ILE A 30 9.60 -0.88 1.80
C ILE A 30 10.05 -1.82 0.69
N GLU A 31 11.20 -2.45 0.86
CA GLU A 31 11.62 -3.62 0.08
C GLU A 31 11.32 -4.88 0.87
N GLY A 32 10.26 -5.59 0.53
CA GLY A 32 9.77 -6.78 1.23
C GLY A 32 8.26 -6.77 1.48
N ASN A 33 7.78 -7.64 2.36
CA ASN A 33 6.35 -7.86 2.62
C ASN A 33 5.77 -7.04 3.79
N GLY A 34 6.54 -6.10 4.34
CA GLY A 34 6.14 -5.28 5.47
C GLY A 34 5.11 -4.22 5.13
N PHE A 35 4.44 -3.72 6.16
CA PHE A 35 3.54 -2.58 6.12
C PHE A 35 3.95 -1.61 7.22
N PHE A 36 3.96 -0.31 6.95
CA PHE A 36 4.12 0.72 7.97
C PHE A 36 2.94 0.71 8.92
N GLN A 37 3.20 1.02 10.17
CA GLN A 37 2.20 1.19 11.21
C GLN A 37 1.91 2.67 11.44
N VAL A 38 0.63 3.06 11.41
CA VAL A 38 0.19 4.42 11.71
C VAL A 38 -0.94 4.37 12.74
N ARG A 39 -1.04 5.38 13.60
CA ARG A 39 -2.11 5.46 14.59
C ARG A 39 -3.20 6.38 14.09
N GLY A 40 -4.41 5.84 13.92
CA GLY A 40 -5.58 6.63 13.58
C GLY A 40 -6.05 7.55 14.70
N ALA A 41 -6.97 8.45 14.37
CA ALA A 41 -7.58 9.37 15.34
C ALA A 41 -8.38 8.65 16.44
N ASP A 42 -8.86 7.46 16.17
CA ASP A 42 -9.58 6.56 17.08
C ASP A 42 -8.64 5.77 18.04
N GLY A 43 -7.31 6.00 17.93
CA GLY A 43 -6.29 5.26 18.67
C GLY A 43 -5.99 3.86 18.13
N THR A 44 -6.69 3.43 17.07
CA THR A 44 -6.45 2.13 16.45
C THR A 44 -5.19 2.17 15.57
N THR A 45 -4.44 1.06 15.52
CA THR A 45 -3.32 0.93 14.61
C THR A 45 -3.80 0.52 13.23
N TYR A 46 -3.46 1.30 12.23
CA TYR A 46 -3.66 1.02 10.81
C TYR A 46 -2.33 0.70 10.15
N TYR A 47 -2.42 0.09 8.99
CA TYR A 47 -1.27 -0.36 8.21
C TYR A 47 -1.33 0.28 6.83
N THR A 48 -0.16 0.59 6.27
CA THR A 48 -0.08 1.18 4.94
C THR A 48 1.21 0.78 4.24
N ARG A 49 1.16 0.67 2.91
CA ARG A 49 2.36 0.56 2.05
C ARG A 49 2.80 1.93 1.53
N ASN A 50 1.92 2.93 1.62
CA ASN A 50 2.24 4.28 1.19
C ASN A 50 3.24 4.90 2.18
N GLY A 51 4.44 5.17 1.71
CA GLY A 51 5.51 5.79 2.49
C GLY A 51 5.67 7.28 2.24
N ASN A 52 4.69 7.94 1.61
CA ASN A 52 4.70 9.39 1.47
C ASN A 52 4.34 10.04 2.80
N PHE A 53 5.35 10.22 3.66
CA PHE A 53 5.20 10.83 4.98
C PHE A 53 5.69 12.25 4.99
N ASN A 54 5.27 12.98 6.01
CA ASN A 54 5.65 14.37 6.26
C ASN A 54 6.05 14.55 7.72
N TRP A 55 6.97 15.49 7.96
CA TRP A 55 7.33 15.90 9.29
C TRP A 55 6.39 17.03 9.75
N SER A 56 5.49 16.73 10.68
CA SER A 56 4.53 17.68 11.23
C SER A 56 5.03 18.24 12.56
N ILE A 57 5.02 19.56 12.71
CA ILE A 57 5.45 20.23 13.94
C ILE A 57 4.32 20.14 14.96
N GLY A 58 4.59 19.49 16.09
CA GLY A 58 3.69 19.37 17.22
C GLY A 58 4.27 20.03 18.49
N PRO A 59 3.49 20.04 19.58
CA PRO A 59 3.91 20.68 20.84
C PRO A 59 5.11 19.98 21.51
N THR A 60 5.30 18.68 21.24
CA THR A 60 6.38 17.86 21.83
C THR A 60 7.59 17.67 20.92
N GLY A 61 7.52 18.16 19.68
CA GLY A 61 8.57 18.00 18.67
C GLY A 61 7.97 17.79 17.28
N THR A 62 8.85 17.53 16.33
CA THR A 62 8.45 17.25 14.96
C THR A 62 8.14 15.75 14.80
N THR A 63 6.88 15.43 14.54
CA THR A 63 6.38 14.05 14.45
C THR A 63 6.30 13.59 12.99
N LEU A 64 6.70 12.36 12.71
CA LEU A 64 6.52 11.75 11.40
C LEU A 64 5.05 11.33 11.23
N THR A 65 4.37 11.89 10.23
CA THR A 65 2.94 11.65 9.97
C THR A 65 2.69 11.27 8.51
N ASN A 66 1.59 10.58 8.25
CA ASN A 66 1.12 10.40 6.88
C ASN A 66 0.46 11.70 6.35
N THR A 67 -0.01 11.69 5.11
CA THR A 67 -0.69 12.83 4.46
C THR A 67 -1.97 13.27 5.16
N ASP A 68 -2.61 12.38 5.94
CA ASP A 68 -3.83 12.67 6.71
C ASP A 68 -3.51 13.16 8.13
N GLY A 69 -2.22 13.30 8.50
CA GLY A 69 -1.79 13.75 9.82
C GLY A 69 -1.70 12.64 10.88
N TYR A 70 -1.89 11.38 10.52
CA TYR A 70 -1.75 10.26 11.47
C TYR A 70 -0.28 9.93 11.72
N PRO A 71 0.14 9.82 12.99
CA PRO A 71 1.54 9.56 13.34
C PRO A 71 1.97 8.14 12.97
N VAL A 72 3.17 8.05 12.41
CA VAL A 72 3.85 6.78 12.15
C VAL A 72 4.39 6.23 13.47
N LEU A 73 4.26 4.93 13.66
CA LEU A 73 4.66 4.23 14.88
C LEU A 73 6.03 3.58 14.73
N ASP A 74 6.73 3.51 15.84
CA ASP A 74 7.94 2.70 15.97
C ASP A 74 7.61 1.21 16.20
N SER A 75 8.63 0.37 16.26
CA SER A 75 8.49 -1.07 16.53
C SER A 75 7.84 -1.40 17.89
N ASN A 76 7.80 -0.44 18.82
CA ASN A 76 7.19 -0.58 20.13
C ASN A 76 5.78 0.03 20.21
N GLY A 77 5.27 0.55 19.09
CA GLY A 77 3.95 1.20 19.01
C GLY A 77 3.93 2.65 19.52
N ASN A 78 5.07 3.30 19.69
CA ASN A 78 5.14 4.72 20.06
C ASN A 78 5.29 5.61 18.82
N THR A 79 4.92 6.86 18.93
CA THR A 79 5.11 7.85 17.87
C THR A 79 6.59 8.23 17.71
N ILE A 80 7.03 8.44 16.47
CA ILE A 80 8.37 8.87 16.14
C ILE A 80 8.39 10.40 16.16
N VAL A 81 9.11 10.97 17.15
CA VAL A 81 9.18 12.41 17.36
C VAL A 81 10.64 12.86 17.37
N LEU A 82 11.01 13.78 16.48
CA LEU A 82 12.31 14.43 16.48
C LEU A 82 12.34 15.53 17.55
N PRO A 83 13.48 15.72 18.23
CA PRO A 83 13.65 16.85 19.16
C PRO A 83 13.46 18.21 18.47
N ASN A 84 12.92 19.20 19.20
CA ASN A 84 12.62 20.54 18.68
C ASN A 84 13.85 21.32 18.13
N ASN A 85 15.06 20.90 18.48
CA ASN A 85 16.31 21.52 18.04
C ASN A 85 16.90 20.90 16.77
N VAL A 86 16.21 19.95 16.17
CA VAL A 86 16.67 19.22 14.98
C VAL A 86 15.82 19.62 13.77
N ASN A 87 16.49 20.05 12.70
CA ASN A 87 15.82 20.23 11.41
C ASN A 87 15.45 18.87 10.82
N SER A 88 14.20 18.72 10.41
CA SER A 88 13.67 17.50 9.76
C SER A 88 14.46 17.06 8.52
N GLU A 89 15.11 18.00 7.81
CA GLU A 89 15.98 17.68 6.67
C GLU A 89 17.24 16.90 7.05
N LYS A 90 17.64 16.95 8.32
CA LYS A 90 18.79 16.20 8.85
C LYS A 90 18.40 14.82 9.38
N ALA A 91 17.12 14.50 9.34
CA ALA A 91 16.63 13.17 9.72
C ALA A 91 17.07 12.12 8.69
N VAL A 92 17.61 11.04 9.17
CA VAL A 92 18.09 9.92 8.37
C VAL A 92 17.50 8.63 8.93
N VAL A 93 17.03 7.80 8.03
CA VAL A 93 16.57 6.45 8.35
C VAL A 93 17.48 5.44 7.65
N THR A 94 18.04 4.51 8.42
CA THR A 94 18.87 3.45 7.87
C THR A 94 18.02 2.39 7.17
N THR A 95 18.65 1.55 6.36
CA THR A 95 17.98 0.42 5.68
C THR A 95 17.29 -0.55 6.64
N ASP A 96 17.77 -0.64 7.88
CA ASP A 96 17.16 -1.44 8.96
C ASP A 96 16.00 -0.70 9.66
N GLY A 97 15.63 0.48 9.17
CA GLY A 97 14.55 1.30 9.72
C GLY A 97 14.90 2.09 10.98
N GLN A 98 16.18 2.12 11.40
CA GLN A 98 16.59 2.93 12.55
C GLN A 98 16.52 4.42 12.20
N VAL A 99 15.86 5.18 13.07
CA VAL A 99 15.71 6.64 12.94
C VAL A 99 16.83 7.32 13.70
N GLY A 100 17.46 8.27 13.04
CA GLY A 100 18.49 9.13 13.62
C GLY A 100 18.53 10.47 12.92
N TYR A 101 19.46 11.33 13.32
CA TYR A 101 19.68 12.63 12.69
C TYR A 101 21.15 13.05 12.79
N TYR A 102 21.56 13.91 11.87
CA TYR A 102 22.85 14.57 11.99
C TYR A 102 22.74 15.82 12.86
N ASN A 103 23.57 15.90 13.92
CA ASN A 103 23.63 17.09 14.75
C ASN A 103 24.33 18.26 14.01
N ASN A 104 24.37 19.44 14.64
CA ASN A 104 25.01 20.60 14.04
C ASN A 104 26.54 20.45 13.84
N ALA A 105 27.15 19.50 14.53
CA ALA A 105 28.56 19.13 14.37
C ALA A 105 28.80 18.09 13.27
N GLY A 106 27.74 17.64 12.55
CA GLY A 106 27.81 16.64 11.50
C GLY A 106 27.91 15.19 11.98
N ALA A 107 27.79 14.94 13.30
CA ALA A 107 27.80 13.60 13.85
C ALA A 107 26.39 12.97 13.80
N TYR A 108 26.33 11.68 13.44
CA TYR A 108 25.09 10.90 13.47
C TYR A 108 24.70 10.57 14.92
N VAL A 109 23.46 10.86 15.26
CA VAL A 109 22.85 10.57 16.55
C VAL A 109 21.69 9.62 16.34
N SER A 110 21.80 8.39 16.83
CA SER A 110 20.70 7.44 16.80
C SER A 110 19.66 7.79 17.85
N MET A 111 18.40 7.75 17.49
CA MET A 111 17.28 7.92 18.42
C MET A 111 16.91 6.64 19.15
N ASN A 112 17.56 5.52 18.87
CA ASN A 112 17.21 4.19 19.36
C ASN A 112 15.73 3.83 19.09
N ARG A 113 15.19 4.33 18.00
CA ARG A 113 13.85 4.04 17.51
C ARG A 113 13.94 3.47 16.10
N THR A 114 13.13 2.46 15.84
CA THR A 114 13.05 1.80 14.53
C THR A 114 11.63 1.96 14.02
N ILE A 115 11.45 2.33 12.76
CA ILE A 115 10.12 2.42 12.14
C ILE A 115 9.44 1.06 12.26
N GLY A 116 8.21 1.06 12.76
CA GLY A 116 7.42 -0.16 12.97
C GLY A 116 6.95 -0.75 11.65
N LEU A 117 7.43 -1.97 11.34
CA LEU A 117 6.95 -2.76 10.22
C LEU A 117 6.21 -3.99 10.73
N SER A 118 5.08 -4.28 10.10
CA SER A 118 4.29 -5.50 10.34
C SER A 118 4.07 -6.28 9.07
N GLN A 119 4.10 -7.60 9.19
CA GLN A 119 3.68 -8.52 8.13
C GLN A 119 2.38 -9.23 8.51
N PHE A 120 1.69 -9.76 7.51
CA PHE A 120 0.46 -10.52 7.66
C PHE A 120 0.57 -11.85 6.94
N ASN A 121 0.02 -12.90 7.53
CA ASN A 121 -0.03 -14.22 6.89
C ASN A 121 -0.90 -14.20 5.63
N ASN A 122 -1.95 -13.38 5.63
CA ASN A 122 -2.82 -13.19 4.47
C ASN A 122 -3.09 -11.68 4.24
N PRO A 123 -2.23 -10.96 3.51
CA PRO A 123 -2.42 -9.54 3.24
C PRO A 123 -3.72 -9.23 2.48
N ALA A 124 -4.21 -10.17 1.63
CA ALA A 124 -5.47 -9.98 0.90
C ALA A 124 -6.71 -9.91 1.81
N GLY A 125 -6.60 -10.41 3.05
CA GLY A 125 -7.65 -10.33 4.07
C GLY A 125 -7.71 -9.01 4.82
N LEU A 126 -6.81 -8.06 4.55
CA LEU A 126 -6.84 -6.73 5.15
C LEU A 126 -8.05 -5.93 4.63
N GLU A 127 -8.72 -5.23 5.53
CA GLU A 127 -9.84 -4.35 5.20
C GLU A 127 -9.32 -2.95 4.84
N LYS A 128 -9.82 -2.40 3.74
CA LYS A 128 -9.49 -1.03 3.30
C LYS A 128 -10.31 -0.03 4.13
N ALA A 129 -9.62 0.81 4.91
CA ALA A 129 -10.25 1.84 5.74
C ALA A 129 -10.33 3.22 5.05
N GLY A 130 -9.86 3.33 3.80
CA GLY A 130 -9.73 4.60 3.07
C GLY A 130 -8.33 5.20 3.21
N SER A 131 -8.01 6.26 2.44
CA SER A 131 -6.73 6.99 2.50
C SER A 131 -5.48 6.08 2.47
N ASN A 132 -5.50 5.01 1.69
CA ASN A 132 -4.44 3.98 1.66
C ASN A 132 -4.18 3.28 3.01
N LEU A 133 -5.12 3.39 3.96
CA LEU A 133 -5.05 2.72 5.25
C LEU A 133 -5.75 1.36 5.20
N LEU A 134 -5.13 0.40 5.87
CA LEU A 134 -5.57 -0.98 5.98
C LEU A 134 -5.78 -1.32 7.45
N ARG A 135 -6.83 -2.09 7.73
CA ARG A 135 -7.14 -2.59 9.07
C ARG A 135 -6.99 -4.11 9.10
N ALA A 136 -6.36 -4.61 10.16
CA ALA A 136 -6.27 -6.05 10.39
C ALA A 136 -7.66 -6.64 10.66
N THR A 137 -7.93 -7.81 10.11
CA THR A 137 -9.16 -8.59 10.28
C THR A 137 -8.84 -10.01 10.71
N ASN A 138 -9.85 -10.77 11.09
CA ASN A 138 -9.67 -12.20 11.35
C ASN A 138 -9.18 -12.96 10.10
N ALA A 139 -9.53 -12.49 8.90
CA ALA A 139 -9.12 -13.11 7.64
C ALA A 139 -7.65 -12.80 7.28
N SER A 140 -7.10 -11.65 7.70
CA SER A 140 -5.68 -11.32 7.53
C SER A 140 -4.77 -12.03 8.53
N GLY A 141 -5.34 -12.42 9.66
CA GLY A 141 -4.59 -12.83 10.84
C GLY A 141 -4.05 -11.64 11.64
N ALA A 142 -3.40 -11.93 12.76
CA ALA A 142 -2.78 -10.92 13.61
C ALA A 142 -1.57 -10.27 12.91
N ALA A 143 -1.35 -8.99 13.18
CA ALA A 143 -0.16 -8.28 12.71
C ALA A 143 1.10 -8.86 13.40
N LEU A 144 2.04 -9.32 12.61
CA LEU A 144 3.32 -9.87 13.06
C LEU A 144 4.38 -8.77 12.95
N ASN A 145 4.85 -8.28 14.09
CA ASN A 145 5.89 -7.25 14.12
C ASN A 145 7.24 -7.84 13.72
N GLU A 146 7.89 -7.27 12.70
CA GLU A 146 9.17 -7.75 12.19
C GLU A 146 10.33 -7.60 13.18
N ALA A 147 10.25 -6.62 14.09
CA ALA A 147 11.32 -6.39 15.05
C ALA A 147 11.36 -7.46 16.15
N THR A 148 10.20 -8.04 16.49
CA THR A 148 10.08 -9.02 17.60
C THR A 148 10.03 -10.45 17.14
N ASN A 149 9.69 -10.71 15.88
CA ASN A 149 9.52 -12.06 15.33
C ASN A 149 10.73 -12.46 14.48
N ALA A 150 11.58 -13.32 15.03
CA ALA A 150 12.80 -13.81 14.36
C ALA A 150 12.54 -14.75 13.17
N ASN A 151 11.30 -15.27 13.03
CA ASN A 151 10.95 -16.19 11.94
C ASN A 151 10.56 -15.47 10.65
N LEU A 152 10.43 -14.14 10.69
CA LEU A 152 10.09 -13.35 9.53
C LEU A 152 11.34 -12.86 8.80
N THR A 153 11.30 -12.86 7.48
CA THR A 153 12.29 -12.13 6.69
C THR A 153 12.04 -10.64 6.88
N ARG A 154 13.02 -9.94 7.45
CA ARG A 154 12.91 -8.49 7.67
C ARG A 154 12.88 -7.75 6.35
N SER A 155 11.94 -6.83 6.23
CA SER A 155 11.89 -5.88 5.11
C SER A 155 12.93 -4.78 5.32
N LYS A 156 13.42 -4.21 4.21
CA LYS A 156 14.31 -3.05 4.24
C LYS A 156 13.52 -1.78 3.97
N ILE A 157 13.98 -0.67 4.53
CA ILE A 157 13.41 0.66 4.28
C ILE A 157 14.42 1.46 3.46
N HIS A 158 13.94 2.04 2.37
CA HIS A 158 14.71 2.97 1.54
C HIS A 158 14.14 4.38 1.73
N GLN A 159 15.00 5.28 2.26
CA GLN A 159 14.68 6.70 2.39
C GLN A 159 14.85 7.39 1.03
N SER A 160 14.06 8.41 0.74
CA SER A 160 13.98 9.13 -0.54
C SER A 160 13.56 8.22 -1.70
N TYR A 161 12.73 7.22 -1.42
CA TYR A 161 12.07 6.37 -2.40
C TYR A 161 10.60 6.22 -2.09
N LEU A 162 9.79 6.05 -3.14
CA LEU A 162 8.39 5.65 -3.06
C LEU A 162 8.17 4.37 -3.84
N GLU A 163 7.26 3.53 -3.37
CA GLU A 163 6.84 2.34 -4.10
C GLU A 163 5.88 2.74 -5.22
N GLY A 164 6.25 2.46 -6.46
CA GLY A 164 5.40 2.66 -7.63
C GLY A 164 4.33 1.57 -7.75
N SER A 165 3.44 1.74 -8.72
CA SER A 165 2.43 0.72 -9.03
C SER A 165 3.08 -0.56 -9.53
N ASN A 166 2.56 -1.72 -9.10
CA ASN A 166 2.93 -3.04 -9.62
C ASN A 166 2.17 -3.41 -10.91
N VAL A 167 1.31 -2.51 -11.40
CA VAL A 167 0.50 -2.74 -12.60
C VAL A 167 1.30 -2.34 -13.86
N GLN A 168 1.43 -3.27 -14.79
CA GLN A 168 2.00 -3.01 -16.11
C GLN A 168 0.90 -2.57 -17.07
N VAL A 169 0.98 -1.33 -17.53
CA VAL A 169 -0.04 -0.73 -18.42
C VAL A 169 -0.25 -1.55 -19.70
N ALA A 170 0.85 -2.12 -20.25
CA ALA A 170 0.77 -2.93 -21.46
C ALA A 170 -0.09 -4.20 -21.25
N ASP A 171 0.10 -4.89 -20.13
CA ASP A 171 -0.65 -6.10 -19.82
C ASP A 171 -2.13 -5.78 -19.58
N GLU A 172 -2.42 -4.69 -18.87
CA GLU A 172 -3.81 -4.28 -18.62
C GLU A 172 -4.52 -3.82 -19.92
N MET A 173 -3.79 -3.18 -20.85
CA MET A 173 -4.34 -2.85 -22.16
C MET A 173 -4.69 -4.12 -22.96
N VAL A 174 -3.84 -5.15 -22.93
CA VAL A 174 -4.13 -6.43 -23.60
C VAL A 174 -5.34 -7.12 -22.95
N ASN A 175 -5.41 -7.16 -21.62
CA ASN A 175 -6.53 -7.71 -20.87
C ASN A 175 -7.84 -6.99 -21.22
N LEU A 176 -7.81 -5.66 -21.34
CA LEU A 176 -8.96 -4.86 -21.75
C LEU A 176 -9.41 -5.20 -23.17
N ILE A 177 -8.45 -5.32 -24.13
CA ILE A 177 -8.75 -5.69 -25.51
C ILE A 177 -9.39 -7.09 -25.55
N VAL A 178 -8.87 -8.05 -24.81
CA VAL A 178 -9.43 -9.42 -24.72
C VAL A 178 -10.86 -9.38 -24.20
N ALA A 179 -11.11 -8.62 -23.12
CA ALA A 179 -12.46 -8.46 -22.56
C ALA A 179 -13.43 -7.80 -23.55
N GLN A 180 -12.99 -6.74 -24.26
CA GLN A 180 -13.79 -6.09 -25.29
C GLN A 180 -14.11 -7.04 -26.45
N ARG A 181 -13.15 -7.83 -26.91
CA ARG A 181 -13.36 -8.82 -27.96
C ARG A 181 -14.34 -9.91 -27.53
N ALA A 182 -14.23 -10.40 -26.30
CA ALA A 182 -15.18 -11.36 -25.76
C ALA A 182 -16.61 -10.82 -25.73
N TYR A 183 -16.77 -9.56 -25.29
CA TYR A 183 -18.08 -8.88 -25.34
C TYR A 183 -18.63 -8.75 -26.75
N GLN A 184 -17.78 -8.29 -27.70
CA GLN A 184 -18.17 -8.15 -29.13
C GLN A 184 -18.60 -9.51 -29.75
N LEU A 185 -17.86 -10.59 -29.46
CA LEU A 185 -18.19 -11.93 -29.94
C LEU A 185 -19.53 -12.42 -29.39
N ASN A 186 -19.78 -12.23 -28.09
CA ASN A 186 -21.05 -12.59 -27.47
C ASN A 186 -22.22 -11.78 -28.05
N SER A 187 -22.04 -10.48 -28.23
CA SER A 187 -23.05 -9.62 -28.87
C SER A 187 -23.35 -10.06 -30.31
N LYS A 188 -22.28 -10.37 -31.08
CA LYS A 188 -22.44 -10.84 -32.46
C LYS A 188 -23.11 -12.21 -32.53
N ALA A 189 -22.83 -13.11 -31.57
CA ALA A 189 -23.49 -14.41 -31.49
C ALA A 189 -25.01 -14.26 -31.29
N ILE A 190 -25.42 -13.32 -30.44
CA ILE A 190 -26.84 -13.03 -30.21
C ILE A 190 -27.51 -12.47 -31.49
N THR A 191 -26.88 -11.44 -32.11
CA THR A 191 -27.45 -10.85 -33.36
C THR A 191 -27.53 -11.89 -34.48
N THR A 192 -26.51 -12.74 -34.64
CA THR A 192 -26.55 -13.82 -35.66
C THR A 192 -27.64 -14.85 -35.36
N SER A 193 -27.90 -15.17 -34.08
CA SER A 193 -29.00 -16.05 -33.70
C SER A 193 -30.37 -15.41 -34.04
N ASP A 194 -30.52 -14.12 -33.79
CA ASP A 194 -31.74 -13.38 -34.14
C ASP A 194 -31.96 -13.38 -35.65
N ASP A 195 -30.92 -13.11 -36.45
CA ASP A 195 -30.97 -13.14 -37.93
C ASP A 195 -31.36 -14.53 -38.46
N MET A 196 -30.80 -15.61 -37.85
CA MET A 196 -31.18 -16.98 -38.23
C MET A 196 -32.64 -17.30 -37.90
N LEU A 197 -33.15 -16.86 -36.76
CA LEU A 197 -34.55 -17.04 -36.39
C LEU A 197 -35.48 -16.25 -37.28
N GLU A 198 -35.11 -15.04 -37.68
CA GLU A 198 -35.86 -14.22 -38.65
C GLU A 198 -35.94 -14.91 -40.03
N GLN A 199 -34.78 -15.43 -40.53
CA GLN A 199 -34.76 -16.17 -41.80
C GLN A 199 -35.59 -17.45 -41.73
N ALA A 200 -35.51 -18.20 -40.63
CA ALA A 200 -36.33 -19.39 -40.45
C ALA A 200 -37.85 -19.08 -40.41
N ASN A 201 -38.23 -17.94 -39.82
CA ASN A 201 -39.62 -17.52 -39.80
C ASN A 201 -40.13 -17.04 -41.16
N ASN A 202 -39.24 -16.40 -41.94
CA ASN A 202 -39.56 -15.94 -43.30
C ASN A 202 -39.72 -17.12 -44.33
N LEU A 203 -38.98 -18.25 -44.09
CA LEU A 203 -39.13 -19.45 -44.91
C LEU A 203 -40.43 -20.22 -44.64
N LYS A 204 -41.12 -19.92 -43.55
CA LYS A 204 -42.39 -20.58 -43.18
C LYS A 204 -43.62 -19.88 -43.73
N ARG A 205 -43.43 -18.78 -44.44
CA ARG A 205 -44.46 -18.09 -45.22
C ARG A 205 -44.37 -18.47 -46.66
#